data_47c0e55782b94f6697ab4dc4f63424af
#
_entry.id   47c0e55782b94f6697ab4dc4f63424af
#
_cell.length_a   1.000
_cell.length_b   1.000
_cell.length_c   1.000
_cell.angle_alpha   90.00
_cell.angle_beta   90.00
_cell.angle_gamma   90.00
#
_symmetry.space_group_name_H-M   'P 1'
#
loop_
_entity.id
_entity.type
_entity.pdbx_description
1 polymer ?
#
loop_
_entity_poly.entity_id
_entity_poly.type
_entity_poly.pdbx_seq_one_letter_code
_entity_poly.pdbx_strand_id
1 'polypeptide(L)'
;TDNGDGTYTYNVPVREGYTWSDGNPITAHDWQFIWDTVTGLNLVGNWLNAYPYLCEDDEGNAKNCVVSIVATDDYTVSVTFNYDPGLSTWQYGAAQGPALSKAYWESIATDRDSLLAHDAIDAPVSGAFVYDKLEQGAFYTWKYDPNTMWYGGTTTIYDAGGTSVDWDNGKAPAFSGDFGNTTGDSFSYETGPFVGTVEFTLYSDQDAAYLAFQNGEVDFVLNPLGVKRNTFNQLAQVPGIELVQNDPLGMRYFAHNTRLFPGSD
;
A
#
# COMPACT_ATOMS: atom_id res chain seq x y z
N THR A 1 -8.66 -9.99 21.48
CA THR A 1 -9.39 -10.11 22.78
C THR A 1 -10.79 -9.53 22.62
N ASP A 2 -11.81 -10.29 23.01
CA ASP A 2 -13.16 -9.77 23.23
C ASP A 2 -13.15 -9.01 24.58
N ASN A 3 -13.54 -7.74 24.55
CA ASN A 3 -13.50 -6.89 25.75
C ASN A 3 -14.79 -7.04 26.62
N GLY A 4 -15.82 -7.77 26.13
CA GLY A 4 -17.07 -8.03 26.84
C GLY A 4 -18.07 -6.87 26.79
N ASP A 5 -17.74 -5.78 26.11
CA ASP A 5 -18.59 -4.59 25.91
C ASP A 5 -19.01 -4.41 24.43
N GLY A 6 -18.77 -5.43 23.60
CA GLY A 6 -19.01 -5.39 22.16
C GLY A 6 -17.81 -4.87 21.34
N THR A 7 -16.70 -4.56 22.00
CA THR A 7 -15.46 -4.19 21.30
C THR A 7 -14.43 -5.30 21.33
N TYR A 8 -13.53 -5.29 20.37
CA TYR A 8 -12.47 -6.30 20.16
C TYR A 8 -11.13 -5.63 19.98
N THR A 9 -10.13 -6.02 20.78
CA THR A 9 -8.79 -5.43 20.73
C THR A 9 -7.77 -6.43 20.23
N TYR A 10 -6.96 -5.99 19.26
CA TYR A 10 -5.84 -6.73 18.67
C TYR A 10 -4.54 -6.00 18.97
N ASN A 11 -3.60 -6.68 19.62
CA ASN A 11 -2.26 -6.17 19.85
C ASN A 11 -1.34 -6.67 18.75
N VAL A 12 -0.72 -5.73 18.03
CA VAL A 12 0.12 -5.98 16.88
C VAL A 12 1.56 -5.63 17.22
N PRO A 13 2.48 -6.59 17.22
CA PRO A 13 3.89 -6.28 17.43
C PRO A 13 4.47 -5.56 16.20
N VAL A 14 5.16 -4.48 16.44
CA VAL A 14 6.02 -3.79 15.47
C VAL A 14 7.41 -4.38 15.59
N ARG A 15 8.07 -4.67 14.48
CA ARG A 15 9.42 -5.23 14.49
C ARG A 15 10.43 -4.19 14.94
N GLU A 16 11.25 -4.54 15.92
CA GLU A 16 12.32 -3.69 16.42
C GLU A 16 13.49 -3.59 15.43
N GLY A 17 14.25 -2.50 15.51
CA GLY A 17 15.50 -2.31 14.78
C GLY A 17 15.32 -1.74 13.35
N TYR A 18 14.09 -1.49 12.90
CA TYR A 18 13.83 -0.82 11.64
C TYR A 18 13.83 0.69 11.79
N THR A 19 14.33 1.38 10.77
CA THR A 19 14.37 2.85 10.73
C THR A 19 13.75 3.39 9.45
N TRP A 20 13.26 4.60 9.55
CA TRP A 20 12.98 5.44 8.39
C TRP A 20 14.27 5.79 7.65
N SER A 21 14.17 6.28 6.41
CA SER A 21 15.33 6.68 5.59
C SER A 21 16.15 7.82 6.19
N ASP A 22 15.60 8.58 7.12
CA ASP A 22 16.30 9.63 7.89
C ASP A 22 17.01 9.10 9.14
N GLY A 23 16.93 7.79 9.40
CA GLY A 23 17.56 7.11 10.55
C GLY A 23 16.72 7.10 11.83
N ASN A 24 15.57 7.76 11.88
CA ASN A 24 14.68 7.67 13.02
C ASN A 24 14.06 6.27 13.15
N PRO A 25 13.90 5.71 14.36
CA PRO A 25 13.30 4.39 14.52
C PRO A 25 11.84 4.38 14.07
N ILE A 26 11.42 3.26 13.47
CA ILE A 26 10.01 2.97 13.20
C ILE A 26 9.42 2.37 14.46
N THR A 27 8.39 3.01 15.00
CA THR A 27 7.76 2.61 16.26
C THR A 27 6.24 2.55 16.15
N ALA A 28 5.59 1.96 17.14
CA ALA A 28 4.13 1.93 17.25
C ALA A 28 3.49 3.32 17.27
N HIS A 29 4.24 4.33 17.71
CA HIS A 29 3.80 5.73 17.73
C HIS A 29 3.57 6.32 16.33
N ASP A 30 4.22 5.77 15.29
CA ASP A 30 4.02 6.20 13.91
C ASP A 30 2.63 5.79 13.38
N TRP A 31 2.13 4.62 13.78
CA TRP A 31 0.75 4.18 13.48
C TRP A 31 -0.30 4.95 14.28
N GLN A 32 -0.06 5.19 15.56
CA GLN A 32 -0.96 6.02 16.36
C GLN A 32 -1.02 7.43 15.78
N PHE A 33 0.12 8.01 15.43
CA PHE A 33 0.20 9.36 14.88
C PHE A 33 -0.65 9.53 13.62
N ILE A 34 -0.59 8.60 12.66
CA ILE A 34 -1.42 8.73 11.46
C ILE A 34 -2.89 8.55 11.76
N TRP A 35 -3.26 7.66 12.68
CA TRP A 35 -4.64 7.53 13.14
C TRP A 35 -5.18 8.83 13.73
N ASP A 36 -4.44 9.41 14.64
CA ASP A 36 -4.81 10.67 15.31
C ASP A 36 -4.90 11.82 14.29
N THR A 37 -3.97 11.87 13.34
CA THR A 37 -3.96 12.88 12.27
C THR A 37 -5.17 12.73 11.34
N VAL A 38 -5.43 11.54 10.84
CA VAL A 38 -6.53 11.29 9.89
C VAL A 38 -7.88 11.57 10.53
N THR A 39 -8.08 11.14 11.76
CA THR A 39 -9.34 11.35 12.49
C THR A 39 -9.48 12.77 13.01
N GLY A 40 -8.42 13.34 13.56
CA GLY A 40 -8.42 14.70 14.12
C GLY A 40 -8.60 15.79 13.06
N LEU A 41 -7.98 15.62 11.88
CA LEU A 41 -8.10 16.56 10.76
C LEU A 41 -9.26 16.24 9.81
N ASN A 42 -10.04 15.19 10.11
CA ASN A 42 -11.15 14.72 9.27
C ASN A 42 -10.75 14.57 7.79
N LEU A 43 -9.66 13.84 7.56
CA LEU A 43 -9.17 13.55 6.22
C LEU A 43 -10.04 12.47 5.58
N VAL A 44 -10.75 12.81 4.50
CA VAL A 44 -11.57 11.88 3.73
C VAL A 44 -10.80 11.32 2.53
N GLY A 45 -11.22 10.17 2.04
CA GLY A 45 -10.63 9.51 0.87
C GLY A 45 -9.88 8.23 1.24
N ASN A 46 -8.84 7.90 0.47
CA ASN A 46 -8.13 6.62 0.60
C ASN A 46 -7.55 6.36 2.00
N TRP A 47 -7.21 7.40 2.74
CA TRP A 47 -6.69 7.29 4.09
C TRP A 47 -7.72 6.75 5.07
N LEU A 48 -8.95 7.27 5.02
CA LEU A 48 -10.05 6.79 5.85
C LEU A 48 -10.48 5.37 5.45
N ASN A 49 -10.35 5.00 4.20
CA ASN A 49 -10.64 3.64 3.73
C ASN A 49 -9.57 2.61 4.16
N ALA A 50 -8.36 3.05 4.46
CA ALA A 50 -7.29 2.15 4.91
C ALA A 50 -7.38 1.83 6.41
N TYR A 51 -7.81 2.79 7.24
CA TYR A 51 -7.85 2.62 8.67
C TYR A 51 -9.24 2.39 9.25
N PRO A 52 -10.21 3.26 9.00
CA PRO A 52 -11.54 3.00 9.49
C PRO A 52 -12.33 2.31 8.39
N TYR A 53 -12.50 1.01 8.51
CA TYR A 53 -13.56 0.37 7.76
C TYR A 53 -14.85 1.04 8.10
N LEU A 54 -15.50 1.59 7.07
CA LEU A 54 -16.85 2.08 7.20
C LEU A 54 -17.75 0.88 7.45
N CYS A 55 -18.28 0.80 8.65
CA CYS A 55 -19.43 -0.03 9.00
C CYS A 55 -20.71 0.77 8.83
N GLU A 56 -21.83 0.09 8.88
CA GLU A 56 -23.14 0.71 9.00
C GLU A 56 -23.60 0.64 10.45
N ASP A 57 -24.28 1.67 10.92
CA ASP A 57 -25.04 1.63 12.16
C ASP A 57 -26.39 0.93 11.96
N ASP A 58 -27.17 0.80 12.99
CA ASP A 58 -28.49 0.12 12.93
C ASP A 58 -29.49 0.82 12.01
N GLU A 59 -29.26 2.10 11.68
CA GLU A 59 -30.03 2.89 10.74
C GLU A 59 -29.47 2.83 9.31
N GLY A 60 -28.36 2.12 9.07
CA GLY A 60 -27.70 1.99 7.77
C GLY A 60 -26.81 3.19 7.39
N ASN A 61 -26.44 4.04 8.35
CA ASN A 61 -25.47 5.10 8.11
C ASN A 61 -24.04 4.56 8.26
N ALA A 62 -23.15 5.05 7.40
CA ALA A 62 -21.74 4.70 7.48
C ALA A 62 -21.12 5.20 8.79
N LYS A 63 -20.44 4.32 9.51
CA LYS A 63 -19.68 4.63 10.72
C LYS A 63 -18.30 4.01 10.70
N ASN A 64 -17.44 4.52 11.55
CA ASN A 64 -16.11 3.99 11.76
C ASN A 64 -16.15 2.68 12.54
N CYS A 65 -15.50 1.65 12.05
CA CYS A 65 -15.40 0.36 12.71
C CYS A 65 -14.17 0.22 13.60
N VAL A 66 -13.13 0.97 13.30
CA VAL A 66 -11.98 1.10 14.19
C VAL A 66 -12.29 2.19 15.20
N VAL A 67 -12.25 1.85 16.47
CA VAL A 67 -12.51 2.75 17.59
C VAL A 67 -11.25 3.52 17.96
N SER A 68 -10.10 2.83 17.98
CA SER A 68 -8.82 3.43 18.33
C SER A 68 -7.64 2.65 17.79
N ILE A 69 -6.54 3.36 17.54
CA ILE A 69 -5.20 2.81 17.30
C ILE A 69 -4.27 3.50 18.29
N VAL A 70 -3.69 2.76 19.23
CA VAL A 70 -2.89 3.29 20.34
C VAL A 70 -1.58 2.53 20.43
N ALA A 71 -0.46 3.25 20.55
CA ALA A 71 0.82 2.67 20.95
C ALA A 71 0.79 2.41 22.45
N THR A 72 0.82 1.16 22.86
CA THR A 72 0.87 0.77 24.27
C THR A 72 2.30 0.77 24.83
N ASP A 73 3.25 0.62 23.94
CA ASP A 73 4.68 0.81 24.12
C ASP A 73 5.32 1.13 22.76
N ASP A 74 6.64 1.24 22.67
CA ASP A 74 7.34 1.60 21.43
C ASP A 74 7.14 0.58 20.30
N TYR A 75 6.82 -0.67 20.62
CA TYR A 75 6.74 -1.76 19.65
C TYR A 75 5.44 -2.56 19.70
N THR A 76 4.39 -2.01 20.31
CA THR A 76 3.07 -2.63 20.34
C THR A 76 1.98 -1.64 19.97
N VAL A 77 1.28 -1.91 18.86
CA VAL A 77 0.09 -1.17 18.43
C VAL A 77 -1.16 -1.94 18.88
N SER A 78 -2.01 -1.29 19.65
CA SER A 78 -3.32 -1.82 20.06
C SER A 78 -4.42 -1.23 19.15
N VAL A 79 -5.10 -2.08 18.39
CA VAL A 79 -6.20 -1.68 17.51
C VAL A 79 -7.51 -2.20 18.08
N THR A 80 -8.45 -1.30 18.34
CA THR A 80 -9.76 -1.65 18.87
C THR A 80 -10.85 -1.43 17.84
N PHE A 81 -11.69 -2.45 17.65
CA PHE A 81 -12.84 -2.45 16.74
C PHE A 81 -14.14 -2.48 17.56
N ASN A 82 -15.21 -1.95 17.00
CA ASN A 82 -16.57 -2.05 17.57
C ASN A 82 -17.33 -3.31 17.07
N TYR A 83 -16.65 -4.28 16.48
CA TYR A 83 -17.16 -5.57 16.06
C TYR A 83 -15.97 -6.53 15.92
N ASP A 84 -16.21 -7.85 15.79
CA ASP A 84 -15.15 -8.79 15.43
C ASP A 84 -14.84 -8.68 13.93
N PRO A 85 -13.68 -8.12 13.53
CA PRO A 85 -13.38 -7.90 12.12
C PRO A 85 -13.15 -9.20 11.33
N GLY A 86 -12.85 -10.29 12.02
CA GLY A 86 -12.42 -11.53 11.39
C GLY A 86 -11.08 -11.39 10.64
N LEU A 87 -10.52 -12.50 10.18
CA LEU A 87 -9.22 -12.54 9.55
C LEU A 87 -9.16 -11.73 8.23
N SER A 88 -10.21 -11.82 7.42
CA SER A 88 -10.25 -11.15 6.11
C SER A 88 -10.21 -9.63 6.24
N THR A 89 -11.03 -9.05 7.10
CA THR A 89 -11.05 -7.61 7.35
C THR A 89 -9.75 -7.14 7.98
N TRP A 90 -9.18 -7.96 8.88
CA TRP A 90 -7.87 -7.68 9.43
C TRP A 90 -6.80 -7.65 8.34
N GLN A 91 -6.66 -8.74 7.57
CA GLN A 91 -5.58 -8.93 6.61
C GLN A 91 -5.61 -7.93 5.45
N TYR A 92 -6.81 -7.67 4.89
CA TYR A 92 -6.95 -6.80 3.72
C TYR A 92 -7.31 -5.35 4.06
N GLY A 93 -7.30 -5.04 5.30
CA GLY A 93 -7.68 -3.75 5.76
C GLY A 93 -6.78 -3.16 6.83
N ALA A 94 -7.13 -3.33 8.10
CA ALA A 94 -6.42 -2.68 9.20
C ALA A 94 -4.91 -2.98 9.22
N ALA A 95 -4.52 -4.21 8.86
CA ALA A 95 -3.12 -4.60 8.77
C ALA A 95 -2.35 -3.97 7.58
N GLN A 96 -3.05 -3.39 6.61
CA GLN A 96 -2.46 -2.67 5.48
C GLN A 96 -2.42 -1.15 5.69
N GLY A 97 -2.81 -0.69 6.85
CA GLY A 97 -2.78 0.72 7.19
C GLY A 97 -1.36 1.29 7.12
N PRO A 98 -1.15 2.44 6.43
CA PRO A 98 0.16 3.06 6.36
C PRO A 98 0.61 3.57 7.73
N ALA A 99 1.93 3.67 7.91
CA ALA A 99 2.53 4.47 8.96
C ALA A 99 3.21 5.70 8.35
N LEU A 100 3.31 6.77 9.12
CA LEU A 100 4.08 7.96 8.77
C LEU A 100 5.04 8.28 9.91
N SER A 101 6.26 8.70 9.57
CA SER A 101 7.25 9.12 10.56
C SER A 101 6.68 10.27 11.41
N LYS A 102 6.31 9.97 12.63
CA LYS A 102 5.81 10.98 13.57
C LYS A 102 6.82 12.10 13.75
N ALA A 103 8.11 11.76 13.88
CA ALA A 103 9.17 12.73 14.10
C ALA A 103 9.26 13.79 13.01
N TYR A 104 8.96 13.42 11.76
CA TYR A 104 8.94 14.34 10.63
C TYR A 104 7.60 15.11 10.53
N TRP A 105 6.49 14.39 10.60
CA TRP A 105 5.19 14.93 10.23
C TRP A 105 4.47 15.69 11.35
N GLU A 106 4.79 15.48 12.64
CA GLU A 106 4.00 16.09 13.74
C GLU A 106 4.05 17.62 13.76
N SER A 107 5.15 18.22 13.29
CA SER A 107 5.26 19.68 13.17
C SER A 107 4.58 20.27 11.93
N ILE A 108 4.30 19.43 10.93
CA ILE A 108 3.67 19.79 9.66
C ILE A 108 2.16 19.57 9.72
N ALA A 109 1.73 18.45 10.28
CA ALA A 109 0.33 18.03 10.36
C ALA A 109 -0.44 18.71 11.50
N THR A 110 -0.20 20.01 11.71
CA THR A 110 -0.87 20.80 12.77
C THR A 110 -2.32 21.16 12.42
N ASP A 111 -2.59 21.27 11.12
CA ASP A 111 -3.90 21.50 10.56
C ASP A 111 -3.99 20.91 9.15
N ARG A 112 -5.22 20.81 8.62
CA ARG A 112 -5.49 20.20 7.31
C ARG A 112 -4.80 20.94 6.16
N ASP A 113 -4.84 22.27 6.16
CA ASP A 113 -4.35 23.07 5.05
C ASP A 113 -2.83 23.03 4.99
N SER A 114 -2.16 23.12 6.13
CA SER A 114 -0.71 22.97 6.26
C SER A 114 -0.25 21.59 5.78
N LEU A 115 -0.94 20.51 6.19
CA LEU A 115 -0.61 19.16 5.77
C LEU A 115 -0.77 18.97 4.25
N LEU A 116 -1.89 19.45 3.67
CA LEU A 116 -2.16 19.28 2.23
C LEU A 116 -1.32 20.19 1.33
N ALA A 117 -0.80 21.27 1.85
CA ALA A 117 0.09 22.18 1.14
C ALA A 117 1.55 21.73 1.12
N HIS A 118 1.91 20.79 1.99
CA HIS A 118 3.29 20.29 2.09
C HIS A 118 3.62 19.38 0.90
N ASP A 119 4.75 19.59 0.25
CA ASP A 119 5.14 18.86 -0.96
C ASP A 119 5.71 17.45 -0.68
N ALA A 120 6.08 17.18 0.56
CA ALA A 120 6.59 15.89 1.03
C ALA A 120 7.83 15.33 0.28
N ILE A 121 8.55 16.17 -0.46
CA ILE A 121 9.71 15.75 -1.25
C ILE A 121 10.79 15.14 -0.35
N ASP A 122 11.01 15.71 0.82
CA ASP A 122 12.01 15.27 1.80
C ASP A 122 11.43 14.33 2.86
N ALA A 123 10.20 13.87 2.69
CA ALA A 123 9.56 13.00 3.68
C ALA A 123 10.29 11.65 3.78
N PRO A 124 10.61 11.19 4.99
CA PRO A 124 11.27 9.91 5.17
C PRO A 124 10.37 8.75 4.76
N VAL A 125 10.98 7.74 4.17
CA VAL A 125 10.33 6.53 3.68
C VAL A 125 10.89 5.30 4.38
N SER A 126 10.12 4.21 4.39
CA SER A 126 10.54 2.90 4.89
C SER A 126 10.80 1.88 3.77
N GLY A 127 10.60 2.28 2.51
CA GLY A 127 10.83 1.44 1.33
C GLY A 127 12.26 1.51 0.81
N ALA A 128 12.54 0.71 -0.23
CA ALA A 128 13.87 0.65 -0.86
C ALA A 128 14.24 1.90 -1.67
N PHE A 129 13.26 2.70 -2.05
CA PHE A 129 13.44 3.84 -2.93
C PHE A 129 13.05 5.12 -2.22
N VAL A 130 13.86 6.15 -2.42
CA VAL A 130 13.57 7.53 -2.02
C VAL A 130 13.18 8.37 -3.23
N TYR A 131 12.41 9.41 -3.00
CA TYR A 131 12.09 10.39 -4.03
C TYR A 131 13.37 11.07 -4.53
N ASP A 132 13.48 11.25 -5.84
CA ASP A 132 14.67 11.86 -6.46
C ASP A 132 14.31 13.14 -7.21
N LYS A 133 13.35 13.06 -8.16
CA LYS A 133 13.05 14.20 -9.04
C LYS A 133 11.61 14.22 -9.52
N LEU A 134 11.07 15.43 -9.74
CA LEU A 134 9.79 15.67 -10.40
C LEU A 134 9.94 16.72 -11.52
N GLU A 135 9.47 16.38 -12.71
CA GLU A 135 9.18 17.32 -13.77
C GLU A 135 7.67 17.36 -13.96
N GLN A 136 7.04 18.44 -13.54
CA GLN A 136 5.58 18.52 -13.48
C GLN A 136 4.94 18.28 -14.84
N GLY A 137 4.03 17.29 -14.91
CA GLY A 137 3.35 16.93 -16.15
C GLY A 137 4.16 16.07 -17.12
N ALA A 138 5.41 15.73 -16.81
CA ALA A 138 6.28 14.92 -17.65
C ALA A 138 6.68 13.60 -17.00
N PHE A 139 7.40 13.63 -15.90
CA PHE A 139 7.87 12.43 -15.22
C PHE A 139 8.22 12.70 -13.77
N TYR A 140 8.37 11.62 -12.99
CA TYR A 140 9.01 11.62 -11.68
C TYR A 140 9.87 10.37 -11.51
N THR A 141 10.91 10.49 -10.67
CA THR A 141 11.88 9.43 -10.45
C THR A 141 12.00 9.08 -8.96
N TRP A 142 12.20 7.79 -8.73
CA TRP A 142 12.57 7.21 -7.46
C TRP A 142 13.93 6.56 -7.60
N LYS A 143 14.79 6.77 -6.63
CA LYS A 143 16.14 6.25 -6.63
C LYS A 143 16.32 5.25 -5.49
N TYR A 144 16.97 4.14 -5.80
CA TYR A 144 17.37 3.20 -4.76
C TYR A 144 18.35 3.87 -3.79
N ASP A 145 18.00 3.83 -2.50
CA ASP A 145 18.90 4.26 -1.44
C ASP A 145 19.44 3.03 -0.70
N PRO A 146 20.75 2.74 -0.83
CA PRO A 146 21.36 1.62 -0.15
C PRO A 146 21.39 1.75 1.38
N ASN A 147 21.04 2.92 1.93
CA ASN A 147 20.96 3.12 3.38
C ASN A 147 19.59 2.80 3.95
N THR A 148 18.56 2.63 3.13
CA THR A 148 17.24 2.20 3.61
C THR A 148 17.29 0.77 4.12
N MET A 149 16.49 0.48 5.14
CA MET A 149 16.38 -0.85 5.74
C MET A 149 15.38 -1.73 5.00
N TRP A 150 15.53 -1.86 3.69
CA TRP A 150 14.69 -2.74 2.91
C TRP A 150 15.15 -4.19 3.01
N TYR A 151 14.20 -5.12 2.94
CA TYR A 151 14.49 -6.55 2.94
C TYR A 151 15.31 -6.96 1.72
N GLY A 152 16.16 -7.96 1.91
CA GLY A 152 16.85 -8.65 0.82
C GLY A 152 17.20 -10.05 1.27
N GLY A 153 17.23 -10.99 0.34
CA GLY A 153 17.49 -12.40 0.58
C GLY A 153 16.57 -13.30 -0.22
N THR A 154 16.50 -14.57 0.14
CA THR A 154 15.81 -15.59 -0.64
C THR A 154 14.33 -15.66 -0.30
N THR A 155 13.48 -15.68 -1.32
CA THR A 155 12.06 -16.04 -1.22
C THR A 155 11.81 -17.33 -1.99
N THR A 156 11.12 -18.29 -1.39
CA THR A 156 10.73 -19.58 -2.01
C THR A 156 9.21 -19.68 -2.04
N ILE A 157 8.66 -19.90 -3.23
CA ILE A 157 7.22 -20.11 -3.46
C ILE A 157 6.99 -21.60 -3.72
N TYR A 158 5.97 -22.16 -3.11
CA TYR A 158 5.56 -23.55 -3.23
C TYR A 158 4.25 -23.68 -4.01
N ASP A 159 4.13 -24.73 -4.82
CA ASP A 159 2.92 -25.01 -5.61
C ASP A 159 1.67 -25.27 -4.74
N ALA A 160 1.87 -25.73 -3.51
CA ALA A 160 0.82 -25.87 -2.52
C ALA A 160 0.30 -24.55 -1.90
N GLY A 161 0.79 -23.40 -2.40
CA GLY A 161 0.33 -22.06 -2.01
C GLY A 161 1.04 -21.48 -0.78
N GLY A 162 2.16 -22.10 -0.36
CA GLY A 162 3.01 -21.57 0.71
C GLY A 162 4.16 -20.71 0.20
N THR A 163 4.76 -19.95 1.12
CA THR A 163 5.95 -19.14 0.87
C THR A 163 6.90 -19.25 2.07
N SER A 164 8.17 -19.53 1.82
CA SER A 164 9.25 -19.38 2.81
C SER A 164 10.08 -18.16 2.46
N VAL A 165 10.51 -17.44 3.47
CA VAL A 165 11.41 -16.30 3.31
C VAL A 165 12.62 -16.48 4.24
N ASP A 166 13.79 -16.12 3.72
CA ASP A 166 15.05 -16.01 4.46
C ASP A 166 15.73 -14.71 4.01
N TRP A 167 15.39 -13.63 4.73
CA TRP A 167 15.83 -12.28 4.40
C TRP A 167 16.87 -11.80 5.39
N ASP A 168 18.10 -11.77 4.92
CA ASP A 168 19.25 -11.19 5.63
C ASP A 168 20.18 -10.51 4.64
N ASN A 169 20.05 -9.21 4.51
CA ASN A 169 20.94 -8.40 3.67
C ASN A 169 21.98 -7.60 4.47
N GLY A 170 22.08 -7.88 5.76
CA GLY A 170 23.00 -7.19 6.68
C GLY A 170 22.66 -5.74 6.99
N LYS A 171 21.48 -5.23 6.54
CA LYS A 171 21.03 -3.84 6.76
C LYS A 171 19.78 -3.79 7.65
N ALA A 172 18.74 -4.51 7.25
CA ALA A 172 17.56 -4.70 8.07
C ALA A 172 17.77 -5.87 9.05
N PRO A 173 17.05 -5.92 10.18
CA PRO A 173 17.05 -7.10 11.02
C PRO A 173 16.66 -8.34 10.24
N ALA A 174 17.46 -9.40 10.38
CA ALA A 174 17.21 -10.66 9.68
C ALA A 174 15.82 -11.21 10.02
N PHE A 175 15.16 -11.76 9.02
CA PHE A 175 13.84 -12.34 9.16
C PHE A 175 13.72 -13.62 8.35
N SER A 176 13.29 -14.70 8.98
CA SER A 176 12.93 -15.94 8.31
C SER A 176 11.57 -16.43 8.78
N GLY A 177 10.83 -17.08 7.90
CA GLY A 177 9.53 -17.63 8.25
C GLY A 177 8.87 -18.36 7.10
N ASP A 178 7.99 -19.28 7.49
CA ASP A 178 7.14 -20.06 6.59
C ASP A 178 5.70 -19.60 6.71
N PHE A 179 5.04 -19.40 5.57
CA PHE A 179 3.67 -18.93 5.46
C PHE A 179 2.87 -19.87 4.56
N GLY A 180 1.70 -20.28 5.01
CA GLY A 180 0.85 -21.20 4.26
C GLY A 180 1.41 -22.63 4.19
N ASN A 181 1.11 -23.36 3.10
CA ASN A 181 1.54 -24.73 2.92
C ASN A 181 2.85 -24.80 2.12
N THR A 182 3.97 -25.02 2.78
CA THR A 182 5.32 -25.06 2.21
C THR A 182 5.74 -26.47 1.79
N THR A 183 4.85 -27.19 1.08
CA THR A 183 5.11 -28.54 0.54
C THR A 183 4.99 -28.58 -0.99
N GLY A 184 5.49 -29.65 -1.61
CA GLY A 184 5.46 -29.86 -3.06
C GLY A 184 6.65 -29.22 -3.77
N ASP A 185 6.50 -29.03 -5.09
CA ASP A 185 7.52 -28.36 -5.90
C ASP A 185 7.62 -26.89 -5.54
N SER A 186 8.82 -26.34 -5.71
CA SER A 186 9.06 -24.96 -5.31
C SER A 186 9.99 -24.23 -6.28
N PHE A 187 9.88 -22.91 -6.26
CA PHE A 187 10.74 -21.99 -6.98
C PHE A 187 11.31 -20.94 -6.03
N SER A 188 12.62 -20.77 -6.04
CA SER A 188 13.31 -19.77 -5.21
C SER A 188 13.89 -18.65 -6.05
N TYR A 189 13.85 -17.44 -5.52
CA TYR A 189 14.46 -16.26 -6.12
C TYR A 189 15.01 -15.32 -5.06
N GLU A 190 16.00 -14.51 -5.46
CA GLU A 190 16.48 -13.43 -4.63
C GLU A 190 15.51 -12.24 -4.67
N THR A 191 15.22 -11.69 -3.52
CA THR A 191 14.35 -10.51 -3.40
C THR A 191 15.17 -9.25 -3.67
N GLY A 192 14.73 -8.44 -4.67
CA GLY A 192 15.38 -7.17 -5.02
C GLY A 192 15.25 -6.08 -3.94
N PRO A 193 15.51 -4.84 -4.31
CA PRO A 193 15.50 -4.31 -5.68
C PRO A 193 16.81 -4.54 -6.45
N PHE A 194 16.68 -4.76 -7.78
CA PHE A 194 17.82 -4.93 -8.69
C PHE A 194 18.02 -3.73 -9.62
N VAL A 195 17.15 -2.72 -9.52
CA VAL A 195 17.22 -1.50 -10.32
C VAL A 195 17.63 -0.32 -9.44
N GLY A 196 18.43 0.58 -10.00
CA GLY A 196 18.91 1.78 -9.29
C GLY A 196 17.93 2.95 -9.33
N THR A 197 17.12 3.01 -10.37
CA THR A 197 16.16 4.11 -10.57
C THR A 197 14.89 3.57 -11.22
N VAL A 198 13.76 4.08 -10.77
CA VAL A 198 12.45 3.87 -11.40
C VAL A 198 11.93 5.22 -11.84
N GLU A 199 11.71 5.38 -13.15
CA GLU A 199 11.13 6.58 -13.73
C GLU A 199 9.67 6.31 -14.13
N PHE A 200 8.77 7.18 -13.70
CA PHE A 200 7.37 7.16 -14.09
C PHE A 200 7.11 8.30 -15.07
N THR A 201 7.09 7.98 -16.35
CA THR A 201 6.77 8.92 -17.42
C THR A 201 5.26 9.03 -17.60
N LEU A 202 4.75 10.26 -17.68
CA LEU A 202 3.33 10.53 -17.84
C LEU A 202 2.99 10.70 -19.32
N TYR A 203 2.01 9.95 -19.79
CA TYR A 203 1.48 10.04 -21.15
C TYR A 203 0.07 10.62 -21.14
N SER A 204 -0.24 11.45 -22.14
CA SER A 204 -1.57 12.08 -22.26
C SER A 204 -2.68 11.07 -22.57
N ASP A 205 -2.33 9.96 -23.20
CA ASP A 205 -3.27 8.90 -23.56
C ASP A 205 -2.60 7.52 -23.60
N GLN A 206 -3.42 6.48 -23.60
CA GLN A 206 -3.00 5.10 -23.58
C GLN A 206 -2.25 4.68 -24.85
N ASP A 207 -2.66 5.20 -26.01
CA ASP A 207 -2.10 4.74 -27.29
C ASP A 207 -0.66 5.25 -27.44
N ALA A 208 -0.37 6.49 -26.94
CA ALA A 208 0.99 7.03 -26.86
C ALA A 208 1.89 6.20 -25.92
N ALA A 209 1.38 5.81 -24.76
CA ALA A 209 2.15 4.97 -23.82
C ALA A 209 2.49 3.60 -24.41
N TYR A 210 1.56 2.97 -25.11
CA TYR A 210 1.83 1.68 -25.76
C TYR A 210 2.73 1.80 -26.99
N LEU A 211 2.72 2.94 -27.69
CA LEU A 211 3.67 3.19 -28.77
C LEU A 211 5.10 3.32 -28.21
N ALA A 212 5.27 4.05 -27.12
CA ALA A 212 6.56 4.15 -26.43
C ALA A 212 7.06 2.77 -25.95
N PHE A 213 6.15 1.94 -25.42
CA PHE A 213 6.48 0.55 -25.04
C PHE A 213 6.92 -0.29 -26.26
N GLN A 214 6.22 -0.19 -27.40
CA GLN A 214 6.61 -0.90 -28.63
C GLN A 214 7.98 -0.48 -29.15
N ASN A 215 8.33 0.80 -28.95
CA ASN A 215 9.62 1.34 -29.36
C ASN A 215 10.75 1.03 -28.38
N GLY A 216 10.45 0.42 -27.21
CA GLY A 216 11.42 0.15 -26.15
C GLY A 216 11.84 1.41 -25.38
N GLU A 217 11.02 2.45 -25.40
CA GLU A 217 11.25 3.71 -24.66
C GLU A 217 10.85 3.58 -23.19
N VAL A 218 9.94 2.65 -22.87
CA VAL A 218 9.52 2.29 -21.52
C VAL A 218 9.49 0.77 -21.37
N ASP A 219 9.79 0.27 -20.18
CA ASP A 219 9.84 -1.15 -19.86
C ASP A 219 8.48 -1.72 -19.44
N PHE A 220 7.59 -0.87 -18.97
CA PHE A 220 6.28 -1.28 -18.43
C PHE A 220 5.24 -0.16 -18.58
N VAL A 221 4.01 -0.53 -18.93
CA VAL A 221 2.88 0.40 -18.96
C VAL A 221 1.93 0.11 -17.81
N LEU A 222 1.90 0.99 -16.81
CA LEU A 222 0.95 0.90 -15.71
C LEU A 222 -0.42 1.43 -16.15
N ASN A 223 -1.35 0.52 -16.43
CA ASN A 223 -2.70 0.87 -16.85
C ASN A 223 -3.74 0.02 -16.11
N PRO A 224 -4.37 0.55 -15.05
CA PRO A 224 -5.34 -0.20 -14.26
C PRO A 224 -6.64 -0.53 -15.00
N LEU A 225 -6.89 0.13 -16.14
CA LEU A 225 -8.07 -0.14 -16.98
C LEU A 225 -7.86 -1.31 -17.96
N GLY A 226 -6.63 -1.84 -18.03
CA GLY A 226 -6.22 -2.88 -18.95
C GLY A 226 -6.04 -2.37 -20.38
N VAL A 227 -5.57 -3.26 -21.26
CA VAL A 227 -5.27 -2.94 -22.66
C VAL A 227 -6.54 -3.01 -23.50
N LYS A 228 -6.80 -2.00 -24.33
CA LYS A 228 -7.88 -2.04 -25.32
C LYS A 228 -7.64 -3.20 -26.30
N ARG A 229 -8.72 -3.86 -26.74
CA ARG A 229 -8.63 -5.06 -27.59
C ARG A 229 -7.82 -4.85 -28.87
N ASN A 230 -7.96 -3.69 -29.53
CA ASN A 230 -7.22 -3.39 -30.75
C ASN A 230 -5.71 -3.26 -30.46
N THR A 231 -5.35 -2.55 -29.39
CA THR A 231 -3.96 -2.39 -28.94
C THR A 231 -3.36 -3.74 -28.53
N PHE A 232 -4.13 -4.58 -27.83
CA PHE A 232 -3.72 -5.95 -27.48
C PHE A 232 -3.36 -6.76 -28.75
N ASN A 233 -4.23 -6.73 -29.78
CA ASN A 233 -3.98 -7.44 -31.03
C ASN A 233 -2.76 -6.91 -31.80
N GLN A 234 -2.47 -5.62 -31.69
CA GLN A 234 -1.28 -5.01 -32.30
C GLN A 234 -0.01 -5.42 -31.55
N LEU A 235 -0.02 -5.34 -30.22
CA LEU A 235 1.10 -5.75 -29.37
C LEU A 235 1.47 -7.22 -29.56
N ALA A 236 0.47 -8.09 -29.74
CA ALA A 236 0.69 -9.52 -30.01
C ALA A 236 1.47 -9.82 -31.30
N GLN A 237 1.60 -8.85 -32.19
CA GLN A 237 2.36 -9.00 -33.44
C GLN A 237 3.79 -8.44 -33.35
N VAL A 238 4.13 -7.79 -32.22
CA VAL A 238 5.45 -7.17 -32.02
C VAL A 238 6.42 -8.22 -31.48
N PRO A 239 7.53 -8.51 -32.19
CA PRO A 239 8.54 -9.45 -31.72
C PRO A 239 9.12 -8.99 -30.36
N GLY A 240 9.25 -9.91 -29.42
CA GLY A 240 9.81 -9.63 -28.09
C GLY A 240 8.82 -9.12 -27.06
N ILE A 241 7.53 -8.91 -27.42
CA ILE A 241 6.47 -8.62 -26.47
C ILE A 241 5.71 -9.91 -26.18
N GLU A 242 5.66 -10.27 -24.91
CA GLU A 242 4.82 -11.35 -24.40
C GLU A 242 3.58 -10.74 -23.73
N LEU A 243 2.41 -11.22 -24.09
CA LEU A 243 1.14 -10.80 -23.52
C LEU A 243 0.62 -11.85 -22.56
N VAL A 244 0.48 -11.48 -21.30
CA VAL A 244 -0.13 -12.32 -20.27
C VAL A 244 -1.55 -11.85 -20.02
N GLN A 245 -2.49 -12.75 -20.14
CA GLN A 245 -3.90 -12.50 -19.82
C GLN A 245 -4.25 -13.25 -18.53
N ASN A 246 -4.57 -12.50 -17.49
CA ASN A 246 -5.11 -13.06 -16.27
C ASN A 246 -6.62 -13.20 -16.35
N ASP A 247 -7.17 -14.16 -15.63
CA ASP A 247 -8.62 -14.22 -15.41
C ASP A 247 -9.11 -12.96 -14.70
N PRO A 248 -10.29 -12.46 -15.07
CA PRO A 248 -10.82 -11.25 -14.42
C PRO A 248 -11.13 -11.54 -12.96
N LEU A 249 -10.51 -10.76 -12.06
CA LEU A 249 -10.77 -10.83 -10.61
C LEU A 249 -12.00 -10.01 -10.18
N GLY A 250 -12.73 -9.44 -11.13
CA GLY A 250 -13.90 -8.60 -10.87
C GLY A 250 -14.79 -8.45 -12.09
N MET A 251 -15.89 -7.74 -11.94
CA MET A 251 -16.81 -7.42 -13.04
C MET A 251 -16.92 -5.91 -13.25
N ARG A 252 -17.13 -5.53 -14.51
CA ARG A 252 -17.52 -4.18 -14.88
C ARG A 252 -19.04 -4.13 -15.06
N TYR A 253 -19.68 -3.13 -14.49
CA TYR A 253 -21.12 -2.96 -14.60
C TYR A 253 -21.49 -1.50 -14.86
N PHE A 254 -22.65 -1.30 -15.43
CA PHE A 254 -23.30 0.00 -15.49
C PHE A 254 -24.30 0.07 -14.33
N ALA A 255 -24.12 1.03 -13.45
CA ALA A 255 -25.07 1.32 -12.41
C ALA A 255 -26.03 2.42 -12.89
N HIS A 256 -27.32 2.11 -12.91
CA HIS A 256 -28.35 3.13 -13.12
C HIS A 256 -28.70 3.77 -11.77
N ASN A 257 -28.60 5.09 -11.69
CA ASN A 257 -29.11 5.81 -10.54
C ASN A 257 -30.63 5.79 -10.58
N THR A 258 -31.23 4.96 -9.72
CA THR A 258 -32.69 4.84 -9.59
C THR A 258 -33.26 5.75 -8.49
N ARG A 259 -32.43 6.56 -7.84
CA ARG A 259 -32.92 7.53 -6.87
C ARG A 259 -33.71 8.63 -7.60
N LEU A 260 -34.90 8.89 -7.09
CA LEU A 260 -35.64 10.06 -7.50
C LEU A 260 -34.86 11.33 -7.08
N PHE A 261 -34.69 12.26 -8.02
CA PHE A 261 -34.14 13.55 -7.64
C PHE A 261 -35.14 14.29 -6.74
N PRO A 262 -34.69 15.06 -5.75
CA PRO A 262 -35.58 15.91 -4.96
C PRO A 262 -36.41 16.82 -5.90
N GLY A 263 -37.76 16.68 -5.87
CA GLY A 263 -38.65 17.42 -6.73
C GLY A 263 -39.03 16.74 -8.06
N SER A 264 -38.64 15.49 -8.29
CA SER A 264 -39.17 14.64 -9.35
C SER A 264 -40.26 13.76 -8.76
N ASP A 265 -41.50 14.21 -8.82
CA ASP A 265 -42.70 13.41 -8.53
C ASP A 265 -43.14 12.66 -9.79
#